data_352ed38e02579bd6d196eada17c21bee
#
_entry.id   352ed38e02579bd6d196eada17c21bee
#
_cell.length_a   1.000
_cell.length_b   1.000
_cell.length_c   1.000
_cell.angle_alpha   90.00
_cell.angle_beta   90.00
_cell.angle_gamma   90.00
#
_symmetry.space_group_name_H-M   'P 1'
#
loop_
_entity.id
_entity.type
_entity.pdbx_description
1 polymer ?
#
loop_
_entity_poly.entity_id
_entity_poly.type
_entity_poly.pdbx_seq_one_letter_code
_entity_poly.pdbx_strand_id
1 'polypeptide(L)'
;TTGPADLTDTRFADTLTLAIQRRRLPLKQLVSRLAEAGTPVSMATLSYWQSGRSLPTRNRSLVAIRELEKVLNLPVAQLTSTLPDDLSSRWDLVRAANMEGRPMAILEAMGIDPVRNYTNQYLNDRLRVSADRTEHHETTRQFLRSKVDGLDRMAMVLRQNCDEDVPPLVAGGDGCTLGRVVQLDDAGLMAAELLFDRPLAKGELYAFEYTMLEQLPPDIPDAGMSRVLPETLPYMVLDVTFDGEIPPVVEYHTTPREYLGDTNPAHAQRQVLECAAVVSLTLTDASPGLHTLCWYRDASSVPGGSTSADETEADRGTDDVQ
;
A
#
# COMPACT_ATOMS: atom_id res chain seq x y z
N THR A 1 -7.21 -36.49 -16.39
CA THR A 1 -8.12 -35.34 -16.21
C THR A 1 -7.25 -34.16 -15.86
N THR A 2 -6.87 -33.42 -16.88
CA THR A 2 -6.09 -32.17 -16.79
C THR A 2 -7.06 -31.08 -16.36
N GLY A 3 -6.84 -30.50 -15.18
CA GLY A 3 -7.57 -29.31 -14.72
C GLY A 3 -7.28 -28.12 -15.63
N PRO A 4 -8.13 -27.10 -15.68
CA PRO A 4 -7.90 -25.94 -16.53
C PRO A 4 -6.60 -25.26 -16.11
N ALA A 5 -5.61 -25.22 -17.00
CA ALA A 5 -4.41 -24.43 -16.86
C ALA A 5 -4.85 -22.95 -16.84
N ASP A 6 -4.52 -22.30 -15.77
CA ASP A 6 -4.91 -20.94 -15.43
C ASP A 6 -4.37 -19.98 -16.50
N LEU A 7 -5.25 -19.32 -17.26
CA LEU A 7 -4.90 -18.39 -18.34
C LEU A 7 -4.17 -17.12 -17.81
N THR A 8 -4.16 -16.92 -16.52
CA THR A 8 -3.48 -15.80 -15.84
C THR A 8 -1.97 -16.01 -15.72
N ASP A 9 -1.50 -17.24 -15.64
CA ASP A 9 -0.06 -17.56 -15.54
C ASP A 9 0.72 -17.25 -16.84
N THR A 10 0.05 -17.18 -17.97
CA THR A 10 0.70 -16.95 -19.27
C THR A 10 1.01 -15.47 -19.51
N ARG A 11 0.19 -14.52 -19.04
CA ARG A 11 0.37 -13.09 -19.29
C ARG A 11 1.71 -12.56 -18.81
N PHE A 12 2.07 -12.86 -17.56
CA PHE A 12 3.34 -12.42 -16.97
C PHE A 12 4.53 -13.03 -17.73
N ALA A 13 4.52 -14.35 -17.96
CA ALA A 13 5.58 -15.05 -18.66
C ALA A 13 5.78 -14.54 -20.08
N ASP A 14 4.70 -14.29 -20.80
CA ASP A 14 4.71 -13.78 -22.17
C ASP A 14 5.26 -12.36 -22.22
N THR A 15 4.80 -11.48 -21.33
CA THR A 15 5.29 -10.08 -21.23
C THR A 15 6.78 -10.05 -20.90
N LEU A 16 7.22 -10.85 -19.92
CA LEU A 16 8.62 -10.96 -19.55
C LEU A 16 9.47 -11.48 -20.72
N THR A 17 9.00 -12.52 -21.40
CA THR A 17 9.70 -13.12 -22.55
C THR A 17 9.86 -12.10 -23.68
N LEU A 18 8.80 -11.38 -24.04
CA LEU A 18 8.84 -10.34 -25.06
C LEU A 18 9.81 -9.20 -24.70
N ALA A 19 9.80 -8.79 -23.43
CA ALA A 19 10.71 -7.74 -22.96
C ALA A 19 12.19 -8.15 -23.05
N ILE A 20 12.51 -9.38 -22.62
CA ILE A 20 13.86 -9.93 -22.73
C ILE A 20 14.30 -10.01 -24.20
N GLN A 21 13.44 -10.50 -25.09
CA GLN A 21 13.72 -10.59 -26.52
C GLN A 21 13.95 -9.21 -27.15
N ARG A 22 13.11 -8.22 -26.83
CA ARG A 22 13.26 -6.84 -27.34
C ARG A 22 14.60 -6.22 -26.94
N ARG A 23 15.05 -6.46 -25.72
CA ARG A 23 16.31 -5.95 -25.19
C ARG A 23 17.52 -6.78 -25.60
N ARG A 24 17.31 -8.00 -26.14
CA ARG A 24 18.36 -8.95 -26.51
C ARG A 24 19.36 -9.21 -25.39
N LEU A 25 18.89 -9.21 -24.14
CA LEU A 25 19.73 -9.44 -22.97
C LEU A 25 19.71 -10.92 -22.59
N PRO A 26 20.87 -11.59 -22.50
CA PRO A 26 20.95 -12.96 -22.01
C PRO A 26 20.51 -13.03 -20.54
N LEU A 27 19.84 -14.11 -20.14
CA LEU A 27 19.40 -14.31 -18.76
C LEU A 27 20.55 -14.17 -17.73
N LYS A 28 21.74 -14.64 -18.08
CA LYS A 28 22.93 -14.49 -17.23
C LYS A 28 23.25 -13.03 -16.92
N GLN A 29 23.10 -12.16 -17.90
CA GLN A 29 23.36 -10.73 -17.72
C GLN A 29 22.27 -10.04 -16.89
N LEU A 30 21.01 -10.48 -17.02
CA LEU A 30 19.92 -10.02 -16.17
C LEU A 30 20.16 -10.40 -14.70
N VAL A 31 20.55 -11.65 -14.45
CA VAL A 31 20.90 -12.13 -13.10
C VAL A 31 22.02 -11.30 -12.48
N SER A 32 23.07 -10.96 -13.25
CA SER A 32 24.18 -10.11 -12.78
C SER A 32 23.68 -8.72 -12.38
N ARG A 33 22.89 -8.06 -13.26
CA ARG A 33 22.35 -6.72 -13.00
C ARG A 33 21.40 -6.67 -11.81
N LEU A 34 20.57 -7.72 -11.63
CA LEU A 34 19.69 -7.82 -10.46
C LEU A 34 20.50 -8.00 -9.17
N ALA A 35 21.59 -8.77 -9.22
CA ALA A 35 22.48 -8.92 -8.07
C ALA A 35 23.20 -7.61 -7.73
N GLU A 36 23.68 -6.87 -8.74
CA GLU A 36 24.28 -5.53 -8.59
C GLU A 36 23.29 -4.51 -7.99
N ALA A 37 22.00 -4.62 -8.34
CA ALA A 37 20.93 -3.80 -7.79
C ALA A 37 20.43 -4.25 -6.38
N GLY A 38 21.09 -5.25 -5.77
CA GLY A 38 20.73 -5.73 -4.43
C GLY A 38 19.52 -6.66 -4.40
N THR A 39 19.00 -7.10 -5.56
CA THR A 39 17.84 -7.98 -5.69
C THR A 39 18.21 -9.31 -6.38
N PRO A 40 19.11 -10.13 -5.79
CA PRO A 40 19.62 -11.32 -6.45
C PRO A 40 18.52 -12.36 -6.73
N VAL A 41 18.43 -12.79 -7.98
CA VAL A 41 17.54 -13.84 -8.45
C VAL A 41 18.38 -14.93 -9.11
N SER A 42 18.08 -16.20 -8.83
CA SER A 42 18.81 -17.30 -9.49
C SER A 42 18.42 -17.42 -10.97
N MET A 43 19.35 -17.93 -11.78
CA MET A 43 19.09 -18.22 -13.20
C MET A 43 17.88 -19.17 -13.38
N ALA A 44 17.78 -20.18 -12.50
CA ALA A 44 16.65 -21.13 -12.52
C ALA A 44 15.32 -20.43 -12.22
N THR A 45 15.28 -19.55 -11.23
CA THR A 45 14.09 -18.76 -10.88
C THR A 45 13.65 -17.90 -12.06
N LEU A 46 14.58 -17.13 -12.66
CA LEU A 46 14.26 -16.27 -13.79
C LEU A 46 13.77 -17.07 -15.02
N SER A 47 14.37 -18.23 -15.25
CA SER A 47 13.92 -19.17 -16.31
C SER A 47 12.53 -19.75 -16.03
N TYR A 48 12.19 -20.04 -14.77
CA TYR A 48 10.87 -20.51 -14.40
C TYR A 48 9.81 -19.42 -14.56
N TRP A 49 10.12 -18.18 -14.24
CA TRP A 49 9.26 -17.02 -14.49
C TRP A 49 9.01 -16.82 -15.99
N GLN A 50 10.07 -16.89 -16.80
CA GLN A 50 9.98 -16.76 -18.26
C GLN A 50 9.16 -17.87 -18.91
N SER A 51 9.22 -19.10 -18.37
CA SER A 51 8.48 -20.25 -18.89
C SER A 51 7.08 -20.44 -18.30
N GLY A 52 6.63 -19.55 -17.41
CA GLY A 52 5.35 -19.68 -16.71
C GLY A 52 5.26 -20.84 -15.72
N ARG A 53 6.39 -21.50 -15.40
CA ARG A 53 6.42 -22.60 -14.44
C ARG A 53 6.26 -22.16 -12.99
N SER A 54 6.56 -20.92 -12.70
CA SER A 54 6.31 -20.28 -11.41
C SER A 54 6.13 -18.79 -11.57
N LEU A 55 5.37 -18.20 -10.66
CA LEU A 55 5.20 -16.74 -10.52
C LEU A 55 6.10 -16.19 -9.41
N PRO A 56 6.41 -14.90 -9.44
CA PRO A 56 7.15 -14.21 -8.38
C PRO A 56 6.28 -13.98 -7.15
N THR A 57 6.04 -15.00 -6.34
CA THR A 57 5.12 -14.96 -5.19
C THR A 57 5.75 -14.48 -3.89
N ARG A 58 7.10 -14.40 -3.81
CA ARG A 58 7.81 -13.98 -2.60
C ARG A 58 8.16 -12.50 -2.67
N ASN A 59 8.19 -11.81 -1.52
CA ASN A 59 8.56 -10.39 -1.43
C ASN A 59 9.83 -10.03 -2.20
N ARG A 60 10.91 -10.80 -1.98
CA ARG A 60 12.17 -10.59 -2.71
C ARG A 60 12.00 -10.73 -4.21
N SER A 61 11.10 -11.60 -4.64
CA SER A 61 10.80 -11.80 -6.06
C SER A 61 10.05 -10.62 -6.65
N LEU A 62 9.10 -10.06 -5.92
CA LEU A 62 8.34 -8.89 -6.36
C LEU A 62 9.23 -7.63 -6.45
N VAL A 63 10.13 -7.43 -5.49
CA VAL A 63 11.16 -6.37 -5.58
C VAL A 63 12.04 -6.57 -6.81
N ALA A 64 12.44 -7.82 -7.10
CA ALA A 64 13.25 -8.14 -8.28
C ALA A 64 12.51 -7.88 -9.60
N ILE A 65 11.18 -8.01 -9.66
CA ILE A 65 10.37 -7.66 -10.85
C ILE A 65 10.53 -6.18 -11.19
N ARG A 66 10.50 -5.31 -10.20
CA ARG A 66 10.66 -3.88 -10.41
C ARG A 66 12.06 -3.52 -10.96
N GLU A 67 13.09 -4.15 -10.43
CA GLU A 67 14.42 -3.99 -10.99
C GLU A 67 14.53 -4.60 -12.40
N LEU A 68 13.80 -5.67 -12.68
CA LEU A 68 13.67 -6.21 -14.05
C LEU A 68 13.03 -5.19 -15.00
N GLU A 69 11.97 -4.50 -14.58
CA GLU A 69 11.34 -3.45 -15.37
C GLU A 69 12.34 -2.36 -15.73
N LYS A 70 13.12 -1.87 -14.77
CA LYS A 70 14.20 -0.88 -15.01
C LYS A 70 15.27 -1.42 -15.96
N VAL A 71 15.81 -2.61 -15.69
CA VAL A 71 16.86 -3.24 -16.50
C VAL A 71 16.40 -3.52 -17.93
N LEU A 72 15.11 -3.88 -18.09
CA LEU A 72 14.49 -4.13 -19.37
C LEU A 72 13.96 -2.84 -20.05
N ASN A 73 14.03 -1.69 -19.35
CA ASN A 73 13.51 -0.39 -19.79
C ASN A 73 12.04 -0.48 -20.19
N LEU A 74 11.25 -1.08 -19.33
CA LEU A 74 9.81 -1.17 -19.43
C LEU A 74 9.17 0.04 -18.74
N PRO A 75 7.98 0.45 -19.17
CA PRO A 75 7.13 1.30 -18.36
C PRO A 75 6.93 0.72 -16.94
N VAL A 76 6.79 1.58 -15.98
CA VAL A 76 6.57 1.18 -14.59
C VAL A 76 5.30 0.33 -14.49
N ALA A 77 5.34 -0.66 -13.61
CA ALA A 77 4.26 -1.62 -13.38
C ALA A 77 3.87 -2.50 -14.60
N GLN A 78 4.57 -2.45 -15.72
CA GLN A 78 4.19 -3.23 -16.89
C GLN A 78 4.27 -4.75 -16.68
N LEU A 79 5.22 -5.24 -15.90
CA LEU A 79 5.29 -6.66 -15.50
C LEU A 79 4.37 -6.92 -14.30
N THR A 80 4.33 -5.99 -13.37
CA THR A 80 3.55 -6.14 -12.13
C THR A 80 2.04 -6.19 -12.42
N SER A 81 1.53 -5.39 -13.37
CA SER A 81 0.12 -5.40 -13.79
C SER A 81 -0.31 -6.68 -14.51
N THR A 82 0.62 -7.53 -14.92
CA THR A 82 0.32 -8.82 -15.54
C THR A 82 0.31 -9.98 -14.55
N LEU A 83 0.64 -9.71 -13.29
CA LEU A 83 0.48 -10.68 -12.20
C LEU A 83 -1.00 -10.85 -11.85
N PRO A 84 -1.39 -12.03 -11.31
CA PRO A 84 -2.73 -12.22 -10.77
C PRO A 84 -3.11 -11.17 -9.74
N ASP A 85 -4.37 -10.79 -9.67
CA ASP A 85 -4.88 -9.70 -8.82
C ASP A 85 -4.57 -9.90 -7.33
N ASP A 86 -4.53 -11.14 -6.86
CA ASP A 86 -4.10 -11.49 -5.50
C ASP A 86 -2.62 -11.17 -5.24
N LEU A 87 -1.78 -11.16 -6.26
CA LEU A 87 -0.36 -10.80 -6.17
C LEU A 87 -0.14 -9.30 -6.37
N SER A 88 -0.98 -8.61 -7.14
CA SER A 88 -0.88 -7.16 -7.32
C SER A 88 -1.31 -6.42 -6.05
N SER A 89 -2.39 -6.82 -5.40
CA SER A 89 -2.80 -6.26 -4.09
C SER A 89 -1.82 -6.58 -2.95
N ARG A 90 -1.09 -7.69 -3.03
CA ARG A 90 0.04 -8.01 -2.15
C ARG A 90 1.24 -7.08 -2.34
N TRP A 91 1.34 -6.46 -3.50
CA TRP A 91 2.39 -5.49 -3.77
C TRP A 91 2.35 -4.31 -2.79
N ASP A 92 1.18 -3.86 -2.40
CA ASP A 92 1.03 -2.79 -1.42
C ASP A 92 1.51 -3.22 -0.02
N LEU A 93 1.29 -4.47 0.36
CA LEU A 93 1.84 -5.06 1.59
C LEU A 93 3.37 -5.15 1.54
N VAL A 94 3.94 -5.55 0.41
CA VAL A 94 5.40 -5.56 0.20
C VAL A 94 5.99 -4.16 0.24
N ARG A 95 5.26 -3.18 -0.31
CA ARG A 95 5.65 -1.77 -0.26
C ARG A 95 5.69 -1.25 1.17
N ALA A 96 4.69 -1.59 1.99
CA ALA A 96 4.65 -1.23 3.40
C ALA A 96 5.75 -1.92 4.22
N ALA A 97 6.05 -3.17 3.92
CA ALA A 97 7.05 -3.97 4.63
C ALA A 97 8.51 -3.60 4.30
N ASN A 98 8.79 -3.21 3.05
CA ASN A 98 10.13 -2.70 2.68
C ASN A 98 10.45 -1.34 3.34
N MET A 99 9.57 -0.83 4.19
CA MET A 99 9.88 0.30 5.07
C MET A 99 10.78 -0.07 6.27
N GLU A 100 11.03 -1.36 6.55
CA GLU A 100 12.01 -1.74 7.58
C GLU A 100 13.42 -1.27 7.21
N GLY A 101 13.94 -0.33 8.00
CA GLY A 101 15.30 0.26 7.87
C GLY A 101 15.42 1.50 6.98
N ARG A 102 14.54 1.74 6.01
CA ARG A 102 14.61 2.95 5.15
C ARG A 102 14.02 4.21 5.79
N PRO A 103 12.96 4.14 6.62
CA PRO A 103 12.54 5.28 7.42
C PRO A 103 13.63 5.83 8.34
N MET A 104 14.54 4.95 8.78
CA MET A 104 15.69 5.36 9.60
C MET A 104 16.63 6.27 8.81
N ALA A 105 16.96 5.90 7.57
CA ALA A 105 17.87 6.69 6.73
C ALA A 105 17.33 8.10 6.45
N ILE A 106 16.01 8.24 6.19
CA ILE A 106 15.42 9.56 5.96
C ILE A 106 15.35 10.39 7.25
N LEU A 107 15.08 9.78 8.40
CA LEU A 107 15.12 10.46 9.70
C LEU A 107 16.53 10.90 10.07
N GLU A 108 17.54 10.06 9.82
CA GLU A 108 18.96 10.42 9.98
C GLU A 108 19.35 11.59 9.07
N ALA A 109 18.93 11.60 7.82
CA ALA A 109 19.14 12.71 6.88
C ALA A 109 18.49 14.01 7.37
N MET A 110 17.40 13.92 8.14
CA MET A 110 16.74 15.05 8.79
C MET A 110 17.39 15.43 10.14
N GLY A 111 18.31 14.61 10.66
CA GLY A 111 18.84 14.78 12.00
C GLY A 111 17.80 14.58 13.11
N ILE A 112 16.77 13.79 12.83
CA ILE A 112 15.72 13.44 13.79
C ILE A 112 16.05 12.08 14.38
N ASP A 113 16.06 12.00 15.71
CA ASP A 113 16.26 10.74 16.42
C ASP A 113 15.19 9.74 16.00
N PRO A 114 15.56 8.58 15.42
CA PRO A 114 14.62 7.54 15.06
C PRO A 114 13.93 6.90 16.27
N VAL A 115 14.48 7.05 17.47
CA VAL A 115 13.81 6.66 18.69
C VAL A 115 12.61 7.58 18.91
N ARG A 116 11.43 6.99 18.89
CA ARG A 116 10.21 7.78 19.14
C ARG A 116 10.16 8.25 20.57
N ASN A 117 10.36 9.56 20.74
CA ASN A 117 10.26 10.25 21.99
C ASN A 117 8.81 10.56 22.43
N TYR A 118 7.85 9.84 21.86
CA TYR A 118 6.42 9.97 22.16
C TYR A 118 5.69 8.63 21.97
N THR A 119 4.47 8.54 22.50
CA THR A 119 3.50 7.48 22.18
C THR A 119 2.25 8.12 21.58
N ASN A 120 1.71 7.49 20.55
CA ASN A 120 0.43 7.91 20.00
C ASN A 120 -0.71 7.43 20.92
N GLN A 121 -1.70 8.31 21.12
CA GLN A 121 -2.88 8.04 21.95
C GLN A 121 -4.15 7.99 21.11
N TYR A 122 -4.16 8.74 20.03
CA TYR A 122 -5.29 8.88 19.13
C TYR A 122 -4.80 9.26 17.74
N LEU A 123 -5.43 8.70 16.74
CA LEU A 123 -5.25 9.04 15.33
C LEU A 123 -6.63 9.09 14.67
N ASN A 124 -6.94 10.16 13.97
CA ASN A 124 -8.05 10.26 13.03
C ASN A 124 -7.54 10.71 11.68
N ASP A 125 -7.64 9.83 10.71
CA ASP A 125 -7.37 10.11 9.31
C ASP A 125 -8.68 10.31 8.57
N ARG A 126 -8.86 11.48 8.00
CA ARG A 126 -10.01 11.85 7.19
C ARG A 126 -9.56 12.06 5.76
N LEU A 127 -9.88 11.15 4.90
CA LEU A 127 -9.57 11.21 3.48
C LEU A 127 -10.81 11.65 2.70
N ARG A 128 -10.63 12.62 1.82
CA ARG A 128 -11.63 13.02 0.82
C ARG A 128 -11.10 12.72 -0.57
N VAL A 129 -11.83 11.89 -1.29
CA VAL A 129 -11.55 11.47 -2.66
C VAL A 129 -12.36 12.35 -3.59
N SER A 130 -11.70 13.09 -4.51
CA SER A 130 -12.37 13.94 -5.50
C SER A 130 -13.30 13.15 -6.41
N ALA A 131 -14.28 13.83 -7.02
CA ALA A 131 -15.27 13.18 -7.88
C ALA A 131 -14.65 12.46 -9.08
N ASP A 132 -13.55 12.97 -9.63
CA ASP A 132 -12.77 12.37 -10.70
C ASP A 132 -11.68 11.40 -10.20
N ARG A 133 -11.56 11.25 -8.87
CA ARG A 133 -10.62 10.37 -8.17
C ARG A 133 -9.13 10.67 -8.46
N THR A 134 -8.82 11.86 -8.92
CA THR A 134 -7.45 12.30 -9.19
C THR A 134 -6.80 13.02 -8.01
N GLU A 135 -7.58 13.42 -7.02
CA GLU A 135 -7.08 14.12 -5.83
C GLU A 135 -7.54 13.43 -4.55
N HIS A 136 -6.58 13.20 -3.67
CA HIS A 136 -6.77 12.72 -2.32
C HIS A 136 -6.40 13.83 -1.33
N HIS A 137 -7.39 14.35 -0.61
CA HIS A 137 -7.20 15.31 0.48
C HIS A 137 -7.27 14.56 1.81
N GLU A 138 -6.14 14.37 2.45
CA GLU A 138 -6.08 13.75 3.76
C GLU A 138 -5.86 14.80 4.84
N THR A 139 -6.66 14.71 5.92
CA THR A 139 -6.46 15.47 7.15
C THR A 139 -6.25 14.49 8.29
N THR A 140 -5.10 14.57 8.93
CA THR A 140 -4.76 13.74 10.09
C THR A 140 -4.79 14.55 11.36
N ARG A 141 -5.64 14.18 12.32
CA ARG A 141 -5.62 14.68 13.69
C ARG A 141 -5.01 13.63 14.61
N GLN A 142 -4.00 14.03 15.35
CA GLN A 142 -3.21 13.13 16.18
C GLN A 142 -3.07 13.65 17.58
N PHE A 143 -3.17 12.75 18.58
CA PHE A 143 -2.82 13.03 19.97
C PHE A 143 -1.63 12.17 20.33
N LEU A 144 -0.58 12.79 20.81
CA LEU A 144 0.59 12.09 21.31
C LEU A 144 0.88 12.45 22.77
N ARG A 145 1.58 11.56 23.45
CA ARG A 145 2.12 11.80 24.78
C ARG A 145 3.64 11.82 24.71
N SER A 146 4.24 12.94 25.14
CA SER A 146 5.70 13.05 25.17
C SER A 146 6.33 12.10 26.20
N LYS A 147 7.42 11.46 25.83
CA LYS A 147 8.26 10.62 26.71
C LYS A 147 9.43 11.40 27.32
N VAL A 148 9.72 12.60 26.82
CA VAL A 148 10.86 13.43 27.17
C VAL A 148 10.44 14.88 27.39
N ASP A 149 11.26 15.65 28.09
CA ASP A 149 11.10 17.11 28.14
C ASP A 149 11.69 17.73 26.87
N GLY A 150 11.06 18.80 26.38
CA GLY A 150 11.54 19.54 25.25
C GLY A 150 11.20 18.96 23.88
N LEU A 151 10.28 18.00 23.79
CA LEU A 151 9.79 17.50 22.50
C LEU A 151 9.07 18.62 21.75
N ASP A 152 9.62 19.11 20.64
CA ASP A 152 9.11 20.24 19.87
C ASP A 152 8.70 19.90 18.45
N ARG A 153 8.88 18.64 18.03
CA ARG A 153 8.59 18.17 16.66
C ARG A 153 8.39 16.69 16.55
N MET A 154 7.85 16.27 15.41
CA MET A 154 7.88 14.89 14.94
C MET A 154 8.17 14.85 13.44
N ALA A 155 8.53 13.70 12.93
CA ALA A 155 8.59 13.44 11.50
C ALA A 155 7.43 12.55 11.08
N MET A 156 6.72 12.96 10.04
CA MET A 156 5.84 12.14 9.25
C MET A 156 6.66 11.52 8.10
N VAL A 157 6.63 10.21 7.96
CA VAL A 157 7.29 9.52 6.84
C VAL A 157 6.21 8.95 5.95
N LEU A 158 6.27 9.33 4.69
CA LEU A 158 5.36 8.89 3.64
C LEU A 158 6.12 8.06 2.63
N ARG A 159 5.45 7.10 2.04
CA ARG A 159 5.90 6.48 0.82
C ARG A 159 5.21 7.16 -0.35
N GLN A 160 5.99 7.67 -1.28
CA GLN A 160 5.50 8.10 -2.58
C GLN A 160 5.21 6.86 -3.42
N ASN A 161 4.12 6.88 -4.15
CA ASN A 161 3.95 5.99 -5.27
C ASN A 161 5.00 6.38 -6.30
N CYS A 162 5.97 5.52 -6.54
CA CYS A 162 7.23 5.85 -7.26
C CYS A 162 7.05 6.29 -8.70
N ASP A 163 5.85 6.41 -9.17
CA ASP A 163 5.48 6.67 -10.54
C ASP A 163 4.89 8.07 -10.73
N GLU A 164 4.82 8.85 -9.66
CA GLU A 164 4.27 10.19 -9.69
C GLU A 164 5.40 11.22 -9.74
N ASP A 165 5.38 12.04 -10.77
CA ASP A 165 6.29 13.18 -10.94
C ASP A 165 6.02 14.29 -9.91
N VAL A 166 4.90 14.20 -9.17
CA VAL A 166 4.48 15.23 -8.21
C VAL A 166 4.40 14.63 -6.80
N PRO A 167 5.28 15.06 -5.86
CA PRO A 167 5.20 14.62 -4.49
C PRO A 167 3.95 15.16 -3.79
N PRO A 168 3.40 14.46 -2.80
CA PRO A 168 2.31 14.96 -1.98
C PRO A 168 2.66 16.31 -1.34
N LEU A 169 1.70 17.23 -1.34
CA LEU A 169 1.82 18.50 -0.65
C LEU A 169 1.39 18.33 0.80
N VAL A 170 2.27 18.68 1.72
CA VAL A 170 2.00 18.64 3.17
C VAL A 170 1.88 20.05 3.71
N ALA A 171 0.92 20.26 4.60
CA ALA A 171 0.78 21.50 5.34
C ALA A 171 0.49 21.23 6.82
N GLY A 172 1.03 22.06 7.70
CA GLY A 172 0.65 22.09 9.09
C GLY A 172 -0.73 22.71 9.27
N GLY A 173 -1.40 22.35 10.37
CA GLY A 173 -2.70 22.87 10.79
C GLY A 173 -2.68 23.27 12.26
N ASP A 174 -3.75 22.97 12.98
CA ASP A 174 -3.82 23.29 14.41
C ASP A 174 -2.72 22.59 15.20
N GLY A 175 -1.97 23.33 15.99
CA GLY A 175 -0.93 22.82 16.88
C GLY A 175 0.39 22.45 16.20
N CYS A 176 0.53 22.58 14.88
CA CYS A 176 1.82 22.39 14.22
C CYS A 176 1.98 23.21 12.95
N THR A 177 3.23 23.45 12.59
CA THR A 177 3.63 24.04 11.30
C THR A 177 4.55 23.08 10.56
N LEU A 178 4.55 23.18 9.23
CA LEU A 178 5.46 22.42 8.39
C LEU A 178 6.89 22.95 8.53
N GLY A 179 7.82 22.07 8.89
CA GLY A 179 9.25 22.33 8.88
C GLY A 179 9.91 21.87 7.59
N ARG A 180 11.03 21.17 7.70
CA ARG A 180 11.77 20.64 6.55
C ARG A 180 11.02 19.49 5.89
N VAL A 181 11.14 19.40 4.58
CA VAL A 181 10.71 18.26 3.79
C VAL A 181 11.94 17.65 3.10
N VAL A 182 12.12 16.36 3.22
CA VAL A 182 13.21 15.60 2.59
C VAL A 182 12.62 14.49 1.77
N GLN A 183 13.16 14.27 0.58
CA GLN A 183 12.80 13.19 -0.31
C GLN A 183 14.02 12.30 -0.55
N LEU A 184 13.78 11.00 -0.59
CA LEU A 184 14.75 9.99 -1.02
C LEU A 184 14.18 9.29 -2.25
N ASP A 185 14.49 9.83 -3.43
CA ASP A 185 13.93 9.38 -4.71
C ASP A 185 14.23 7.93 -5.03
N ASP A 186 15.43 7.45 -4.67
CA ASP A 186 15.85 6.04 -4.83
C ASP A 186 15.06 5.09 -3.93
N ALA A 187 14.51 5.58 -2.84
CA ALA A 187 13.70 4.82 -1.89
C ALA A 187 12.18 5.04 -2.07
N GLY A 188 11.79 6.04 -2.85
CA GLY A 188 10.38 6.46 -2.98
C GLY A 188 9.82 6.87 -1.61
N LEU A 189 10.60 7.57 -0.81
CA LEU A 189 10.22 8.06 0.53
C LEU A 189 10.27 9.56 0.60
N MET A 190 9.29 10.15 1.27
CA MET A 190 9.27 11.53 1.69
C MET A 190 9.10 11.59 3.21
N ALA A 191 9.81 12.49 3.86
CA ALA A 191 9.56 12.83 5.25
C ALA A 191 9.30 14.32 5.38
N ALA A 192 8.29 14.66 6.19
CA ALA A 192 7.94 16.02 6.54
C ALA A 192 8.08 16.22 8.06
N GLU A 193 8.80 17.27 8.45
CA GLU A 193 8.92 17.67 9.83
C GLU A 193 7.70 18.49 10.22
N LEU A 194 7.04 18.10 11.31
CA LEU A 194 5.94 18.83 11.91
C LEU A 194 6.44 19.46 13.20
N LEU A 195 6.56 20.79 13.21
CA LEU A 195 7.04 21.58 14.33
C LEU A 195 5.84 21.94 15.22
N PHE A 196 5.90 21.60 16.49
CA PHE A 196 4.87 21.96 17.47
C PHE A 196 4.95 23.44 17.84
N ASP A 197 3.84 24.02 18.24
CA ASP A 197 3.77 25.45 18.63
C ASP A 197 4.68 25.77 19.83
N ARG A 198 5.04 24.76 20.61
CA ARG A 198 5.94 24.88 21.78
C ARG A 198 6.56 23.54 22.13
N PRO A 199 7.69 23.55 22.84
CA PRO A 199 8.25 22.35 23.46
C PRO A 199 7.30 21.75 24.49
N LEU A 200 7.18 20.43 24.52
CA LEU A 200 6.32 19.67 25.44
C LEU A 200 7.10 19.18 26.64
N ALA A 201 6.45 19.13 27.80
CA ALA A 201 6.99 18.47 28.97
C ALA A 201 6.81 16.96 28.88
N LYS A 202 7.66 16.20 29.60
CA LYS A 202 7.52 14.75 29.72
C LYS A 202 6.15 14.39 30.33
N GLY A 203 5.46 13.46 29.68
CA GLY A 203 4.13 12.99 30.06
C GLY A 203 2.99 13.87 29.56
N GLU A 204 3.28 15.02 28.95
CA GLU A 204 2.28 15.91 28.41
C GLU A 204 1.56 15.29 27.21
N LEU A 205 0.24 15.48 27.18
CA LEU A 205 -0.60 15.11 26.04
C LEU A 205 -0.74 16.32 25.13
N TYR A 206 -0.48 16.13 23.83
CA TYR A 206 -0.54 17.19 22.84
C TYR A 206 -1.36 16.75 21.63
N ALA A 207 -2.22 17.66 21.15
CA ALA A 207 -3.04 17.47 19.96
C ALA A 207 -2.55 18.38 18.85
N PHE A 208 -2.48 17.87 17.64
CA PHE A 208 -2.16 18.63 16.44
C PHE A 208 -2.86 18.04 15.21
N GLU A 209 -2.91 18.81 14.14
CA GLU A 209 -3.51 18.42 12.88
C GLU A 209 -2.59 18.84 11.72
N TYR A 210 -2.52 18.01 10.70
CA TYR A 210 -1.84 18.33 9.44
C TYR A 210 -2.66 17.82 8.25
N THR A 211 -2.39 18.37 7.08
CA THR A 211 -3.06 17.99 5.84
C THR A 211 -2.06 17.52 4.80
N MET A 212 -2.52 16.63 3.93
CA MET A 212 -1.79 16.15 2.79
C MET A 212 -2.71 16.17 1.56
N LEU A 213 -2.20 16.66 0.45
CA LEU A 213 -2.82 16.58 -0.86
C LEU A 213 -1.96 15.70 -1.75
N GLU A 214 -2.51 14.61 -2.22
CA GLU A 214 -1.90 13.71 -3.18
C GLU A 214 -2.66 13.80 -4.51
N GLN A 215 -1.91 13.92 -5.61
CA GLN A 215 -2.46 13.85 -6.96
C GLN A 215 -2.20 12.46 -7.51
N LEU A 216 -3.23 11.82 -8.02
CA LEU A 216 -3.17 10.46 -8.54
C LEU A 216 -3.40 10.44 -10.04
N PRO A 217 -2.72 9.55 -10.78
CA PRO A 217 -3.04 9.30 -12.16
C PRO A 217 -4.50 8.85 -12.33
N PRO A 218 -5.20 9.29 -13.40
CA PRO A 218 -6.62 8.98 -13.60
C PRO A 218 -6.89 7.48 -13.82
N ASP A 219 -5.86 6.71 -14.16
CA ASP A 219 -5.95 5.29 -14.49
C ASP A 219 -5.67 4.35 -13.32
N ILE A 220 -5.51 4.88 -12.10
CA ILE A 220 -5.37 4.01 -10.93
C ILE A 220 -6.71 3.31 -10.68
N PRO A 221 -6.79 1.96 -10.86
CA PRO A 221 -8.05 1.23 -10.79
C PRO A 221 -8.60 1.19 -9.36
N ASP A 222 -7.73 1.00 -8.39
CA ASP A 222 -8.05 0.82 -6.99
C ASP A 222 -7.18 1.74 -6.14
N ALA A 223 -7.74 2.25 -5.07
CA ALA A 223 -7.05 3.16 -4.17
C ALA A 223 -7.30 2.78 -2.71
N GLY A 224 -6.55 3.38 -1.81
CA GLY A 224 -6.67 3.14 -0.39
C GLY A 224 -5.84 4.09 0.44
N MET A 225 -6.12 4.10 1.73
CA MET A 225 -5.29 4.75 2.73
C MET A 225 -4.67 3.71 3.66
N SER A 226 -3.43 3.88 4.03
CA SER A 226 -2.69 2.92 4.85
C SER A 226 -1.94 3.58 5.98
N ARG A 227 -1.95 2.92 7.15
CA ARG A 227 -1.16 3.33 8.32
C ARG A 227 -0.35 2.16 8.87
N VAL A 228 0.92 2.38 9.11
CA VAL A 228 1.77 1.45 9.83
C VAL A 228 1.82 1.88 11.30
N LEU A 229 1.32 1.03 12.17
CA LEU A 229 1.38 1.21 13.61
C LEU A 229 2.56 0.41 14.18
N PRO A 230 3.58 1.06 14.76
CA PRO A 230 4.71 0.36 15.38
C PRO A 230 4.39 -0.19 16.77
N GLU A 231 3.37 0.35 17.42
CA GLU A 231 2.89 0.00 18.76
C GLU A 231 1.36 0.07 18.78
N THR A 232 0.73 -0.53 19.78
CA THR A 232 -0.72 -0.47 19.96
C THR A 232 -1.18 0.97 20.07
N LEU A 233 -2.20 1.31 19.31
CA LEU A 233 -2.83 2.64 19.32
C LEU A 233 -4.20 2.53 20.02
N PRO A 234 -4.42 3.25 21.14
CA PRO A 234 -5.66 3.12 21.90
C PRO A 234 -6.92 3.45 21.09
N TYR A 235 -6.86 4.48 20.25
CA TYR A 235 -8.00 4.87 19.41
C TYR A 235 -7.51 5.27 18.02
N MET A 236 -8.07 4.63 16.99
CA MET A 236 -7.85 4.94 15.58
C MET A 236 -9.18 5.08 14.85
N VAL A 237 -9.32 6.16 14.10
CA VAL A 237 -10.47 6.40 13.25
C VAL A 237 -9.97 6.62 11.82
N LEU A 238 -10.56 5.89 10.89
CA LEU A 238 -10.31 6.02 9.46
C LEU A 238 -11.63 6.42 8.79
N ASP A 239 -11.67 7.61 8.25
CA ASP A 239 -12.83 8.16 7.55
C ASP A 239 -12.49 8.41 6.09
N VAL A 240 -13.31 7.92 5.17
CA VAL A 240 -13.19 8.22 3.74
C VAL A 240 -14.49 8.80 3.24
N THR A 241 -14.40 9.95 2.57
CA THR A 241 -15.53 10.62 1.90
C THR A 241 -15.30 10.57 0.39
N PHE A 242 -16.28 10.09 -0.35
CA PHE A 242 -16.30 10.05 -1.80
C PHE A 242 -17.19 11.18 -2.34
N ASP A 243 -16.58 12.15 -3.05
CA ASP A 243 -17.32 13.27 -3.66
C ASP A 243 -18.04 12.87 -4.95
N GLY A 244 -17.67 11.75 -5.55
CA GLY A 244 -18.23 11.23 -6.79
C GLY A 244 -19.01 9.93 -6.58
N GLU A 245 -18.82 9.00 -7.51
CA GLU A 245 -19.42 7.67 -7.46
C GLU A 245 -18.95 6.88 -6.25
N ILE A 246 -19.90 6.31 -5.51
CA ILE A 246 -19.60 5.44 -4.37
C ILE A 246 -19.01 4.13 -4.90
N PRO A 247 -17.85 3.69 -4.40
CA PRO A 247 -17.26 2.42 -4.83
C PRO A 247 -18.18 1.25 -4.44
N PRO A 248 -18.29 0.21 -5.30
CA PRO A 248 -19.14 -0.94 -5.02
C PRO A 248 -18.64 -1.80 -3.86
N VAL A 249 -17.35 -1.73 -3.56
CA VAL A 249 -16.75 -2.48 -2.45
C VAL A 249 -15.74 -1.61 -1.72
N VAL A 250 -15.84 -1.60 -0.39
CA VAL A 250 -14.85 -1.03 0.52
C VAL A 250 -14.44 -2.10 1.52
N GLU A 251 -13.15 -2.29 1.71
CA GLU A 251 -12.62 -3.28 2.64
C GLU A 251 -11.61 -2.65 3.60
N TYR A 252 -11.62 -3.13 4.82
CA TYR A 252 -10.55 -2.89 5.78
C TYR A 252 -9.68 -4.14 5.87
N HIS A 253 -8.37 -3.93 5.76
CA HIS A 253 -7.38 -4.98 5.91
C HIS A 253 -6.45 -4.65 7.06
N THR A 254 -6.07 -5.65 7.86
CA THR A 254 -4.98 -5.52 8.83
C THR A 254 -4.00 -6.67 8.69
N THR A 255 -2.71 -6.33 8.66
CA THR A 255 -1.60 -7.29 8.66
C THR A 255 -0.77 -7.05 9.92
N PRO A 256 -0.72 -8.02 10.87
CA PRO A 256 0.08 -7.90 12.08
C PRO A 256 1.56 -7.63 11.77
N ARG A 257 2.22 -6.92 12.69
CA ARG A 257 3.62 -6.48 12.52
C ARG A 257 4.58 -7.61 12.19
N GLU A 258 4.44 -8.77 12.82
CA GLU A 258 5.30 -9.94 12.60
C GLU A 258 5.19 -10.52 11.20
N TYR A 259 4.12 -10.18 10.47
CA TYR A 259 3.88 -10.60 9.08
C TYR A 259 4.06 -9.48 8.07
N LEU A 260 4.51 -8.30 8.51
CA LEU A 260 4.88 -7.23 7.58
C LEU A 260 6.01 -7.74 6.69
N GLY A 261 5.74 -7.79 5.40
CA GLY A 261 6.68 -8.37 4.42
C GLY A 261 6.44 -9.83 4.08
N ASP A 262 5.54 -10.50 4.78
CA ASP A 262 5.05 -11.81 4.34
C ASP A 262 3.89 -11.60 3.36
N THR A 263 3.96 -12.30 2.22
CA THR A 263 2.92 -12.24 1.18
C THR A 263 1.82 -13.27 1.37
N ASN A 264 1.84 -14.03 2.47
CA ASN A 264 0.80 -15.01 2.73
C ASN A 264 -0.52 -14.30 3.11
N PRO A 265 -1.58 -14.36 2.27
CA PRO A 265 -2.86 -13.69 2.54
C PRO A 265 -3.56 -14.22 3.78
N ALA A 266 -3.19 -15.42 4.25
CA ALA A 266 -3.74 -15.97 5.49
C ALA A 266 -3.39 -15.15 6.74
N HIS A 267 -2.37 -14.28 6.66
CA HIS A 267 -1.96 -13.40 7.74
C HIS A 267 -2.68 -12.05 7.74
N ALA A 268 -3.32 -11.68 6.64
CA ALA A 268 -4.16 -10.49 6.56
C ALA A 268 -5.59 -10.82 6.97
N GLN A 269 -6.13 -10.05 7.92
CA GLN A 269 -7.55 -10.09 8.23
C GLN A 269 -8.26 -9.08 7.36
N ARG A 270 -9.42 -9.48 6.80
CA ARG A 270 -10.22 -8.65 5.89
C ARG A 270 -11.62 -8.50 6.45
N GLN A 271 -12.16 -7.29 6.33
CA GLN A 271 -13.52 -6.96 6.70
C GLN A 271 -14.14 -6.10 5.60
N VAL A 272 -15.23 -6.56 5.02
CA VAL A 272 -16.03 -5.76 4.09
C VAL A 272 -16.85 -4.75 4.90
N LEU A 273 -16.84 -3.50 4.46
CA LEU A 273 -17.57 -2.41 5.08
C LEU A 273 -18.77 -2.04 4.24
N GLU A 274 -19.77 -1.43 4.88
CA GLU A 274 -20.92 -0.89 4.17
C GLU A 274 -20.49 0.28 3.27
N CYS A 275 -20.86 0.22 1.99
CA CYS A 275 -20.52 1.24 1.02
C CYS A 275 -21.48 2.43 1.14
N ALA A 276 -20.92 3.61 1.37
CA ALA A 276 -21.65 4.86 1.50
C ALA A 276 -20.79 6.03 1.00
N ALA A 277 -21.37 7.19 0.82
CA ALA A 277 -20.62 8.40 0.48
C ALA A 277 -19.58 8.76 1.55
N VAL A 278 -19.82 8.35 2.79
CA VAL A 278 -18.87 8.43 3.90
C VAL A 278 -18.76 7.04 4.52
N VAL A 279 -17.54 6.50 4.53
CA VAL A 279 -17.22 5.25 5.21
C VAL A 279 -16.34 5.58 6.40
N SER A 280 -16.75 5.13 7.60
CA SER A 280 -16.02 5.37 8.85
C SER A 280 -15.73 4.06 9.56
N LEU A 281 -14.49 3.88 9.98
CA LEU A 281 -14.03 2.74 10.77
C LEU A 281 -13.38 3.25 12.05
N THR A 282 -13.90 2.81 13.20
CA THR A 282 -13.30 3.10 14.50
C THR A 282 -12.72 1.83 15.11
N LEU A 283 -11.47 1.90 15.50
CA LEU A 283 -10.74 0.82 16.15
C LEU A 283 -10.32 1.24 17.54
N THR A 284 -10.52 0.38 18.51
CA THR A 284 -9.96 0.49 19.87
C THR A 284 -8.83 -0.51 20.02
N ASP A 285 -7.75 -0.10 20.68
CA ASP A 285 -6.55 -0.92 20.88
C ASP A 285 -6.02 -1.53 19.56
N ALA A 286 -5.96 -0.68 18.51
CA ALA A 286 -5.49 -1.09 17.19
C ALA A 286 -4.09 -1.70 17.30
N SER A 287 -3.94 -2.95 16.86
CA SER A 287 -2.70 -3.74 17.02
C SER A 287 -1.54 -3.18 16.21
N PRO A 288 -0.28 -3.42 16.61
CA PRO A 288 0.87 -3.11 15.78
C PRO A 288 0.80 -3.85 14.45
N GLY A 289 1.02 -3.13 13.34
CA GLY A 289 0.94 -3.70 11.99
C GLY A 289 0.57 -2.68 10.93
N LEU A 290 0.18 -3.16 9.77
CA LEU A 290 -0.35 -2.37 8.68
C LEU A 290 -1.88 -2.41 8.72
N HIS A 291 -2.49 -1.25 8.70
CA HIS A 291 -3.93 -1.03 8.61
C HIS A 291 -4.22 -0.33 7.29
N THR A 292 -5.08 -0.91 6.48
CA THR A 292 -5.43 -0.38 5.15
C THR A 292 -6.94 -0.35 4.98
N LEU A 293 -7.46 0.79 4.61
CA LEU A 293 -8.82 0.94 4.10
C LEU A 293 -8.71 1.10 2.59
N CYS A 294 -9.26 0.16 1.82
CA CYS A 294 -9.19 0.14 0.37
C CYS A 294 -10.57 0.06 -0.25
N TRP A 295 -10.69 0.58 -1.47
CA TRP A 295 -11.91 0.57 -2.26
C TRP A 295 -11.62 0.19 -3.70
N TYR A 296 -12.59 -0.46 -4.32
CA TYR A 296 -12.47 -1.03 -5.66
C TYR A 296 -13.48 -0.36 -6.58
N ARG A 297 -13.07 -0.03 -7.81
CA ARG A 297 -13.96 0.54 -8.84
C ARG A 297 -14.94 -0.47 -9.40
N ASP A 298 -14.57 -1.73 -9.38
CA ASP A 298 -15.34 -2.84 -9.90
C ASP A 298 -15.36 -3.98 -8.87
N ALA A 299 -16.52 -4.57 -8.64
CA ALA A 299 -16.65 -5.73 -7.76
C ALA A 299 -15.82 -6.94 -8.25
N SER A 300 -15.52 -7.01 -9.54
CA SER A 300 -14.65 -8.05 -10.10
C SER A 300 -13.16 -7.86 -9.79
N SER A 301 -12.77 -6.65 -9.38
CA SER A 301 -11.39 -6.33 -8.95
C SER A 301 -11.10 -6.78 -7.52
N VAL A 302 -12.10 -7.26 -6.77
CA VAL A 302 -11.94 -7.69 -5.38
C VAL A 302 -11.14 -8.99 -5.34
N PRO A 303 -9.95 -9.03 -4.71
CA PRO A 303 -9.15 -10.24 -4.65
C PRO A 303 -9.89 -11.36 -3.90
N GLY A 304 -10.19 -12.48 -4.58
CA GLY A 304 -10.87 -13.65 -3.99
C GLY A 304 -12.40 -13.60 -4.01
N GLY A 305 -13.00 -12.64 -4.68
CA GLY A 305 -14.43 -12.58 -4.93
C GLY A 305 -14.83 -13.60 -6.01
N SER A 306 -15.07 -14.86 -5.64
CA SER A 306 -15.84 -15.76 -6.51
C SER A 306 -17.28 -15.24 -6.53
N THR A 307 -17.73 -14.77 -7.66
CA THR A 307 -19.14 -14.56 -7.96
C THR A 307 -19.88 -15.89 -7.82
N SER A 308 -20.41 -16.16 -6.64
CA SER A 308 -21.52 -17.10 -6.51
C SER A 308 -22.79 -16.35 -6.87
N ALA A 309 -22.92 -16.05 -8.16
CA ALA A 309 -24.19 -15.69 -8.72
C ALA A 309 -24.79 -16.98 -9.28
N ASP A 310 -25.94 -17.33 -8.71
CA ASP A 310 -27.04 -17.95 -9.40
C ASP A 310 -26.96 -19.44 -9.75
N GLU A 311 -27.50 -20.26 -8.87
CA GLU A 311 -28.26 -21.43 -9.27
C GLU A 311 -29.52 -21.54 -8.40
N THR A 312 -30.51 -20.69 -8.71
CA THR A 312 -31.89 -20.93 -8.31
C THR A 312 -32.79 -20.68 -9.51
N GLU A 313 -32.62 -21.48 -10.54
CA GLU A 313 -33.60 -21.52 -11.61
C GLU A 313 -34.22 -22.93 -11.66
N ALA A 314 -35.52 -22.91 -11.43
CA ALA A 314 -36.55 -23.76 -12.00
C ALA A 314 -36.55 -25.25 -11.66
N ASP A 315 -37.33 -25.60 -10.65
CA ASP A 315 -38.21 -26.73 -10.79
C ASP A 315 -39.68 -26.33 -10.59
N ARG A 316 -40.30 -25.82 -11.66
CA ARG A 316 -41.76 -25.84 -11.81
C ARG A 316 -42.09 -27.10 -12.63
N GLY A 317 -42.15 -28.18 -11.91
CA GLY A 317 -42.82 -29.39 -12.42
C GLY A 317 -44.30 -29.08 -12.64
N THR A 318 -44.69 -29.08 -13.88
CA THR A 318 -46.06 -29.35 -14.36
C THR A 318 -46.51 -30.69 -13.86
N ASP A 319 -47.55 -30.73 -13.05
CA ASP A 319 -48.41 -31.89 -12.94
C ASP A 319 -49.83 -31.43 -13.32
N ASP A 320 -50.15 -31.79 -14.55
CA ASP A 320 -51.48 -32.01 -15.07
C ASP A 320 -52.04 -33.32 -14.49
N VAL A 321 -53.35 -33.40 -14.34
CA VAL A 321 -54.24 -34.52 -14.50
C VAL A 321 -55.28 -34.71 -13.41
N GLN A 322 -56.48 -34.54 -13.89
CA GLN A 322 -57.79 -35.11 -13.50
C GLN A 322 -58.45 -34.67 -12.21
#